data_583bf3b62e56bfb78183c9d9c7007263
#
_entry.id   583bf3b62e56bfb78183c9d9c7007263
#
_cell.length_a   1.000
_cell.length_b   1.000
_cell.length_c   1.000
_cell.angle_alpha   90.00
_cell.angle_beta   90.00
_cell.angle_gamma   90.00
#
_symmetry.space_group_name_H-M   'P 1'
#
loop_
_entity.id
_entity.type
_entity.pdbx_description
1 polymer ?
#
loop_
_entity_poly.entity_id
_entity_poly.type
_entity_poly.pdbx_seq_one_letter_code
_entity_poly.pdbx_strand_id
1 'polypeptide(L)'
;MWIVAKYKPKELEILKKSFCEVLGGKPEFYIPKIKQEYYKNNKLKTIKKNILTNYIICKHDKFKDSKFLNKLNNSRGLVYLLKNSTLNQKNLESFVKFCKSHEDSCGFLTQTFFNIAERTKAQFISGPLTQMIFNIIHNEEKKLKVLLNNINVTISKGKSN
;
A
#
# COMPACT_ATOMS: atom_id res chain seq x y z
N MET A 1 -2.01 0.56 -18.58
CA MET A 1 -1.22 1.61 -17.88
C MET A 1 -1.59 1.62 -16.41
N TRP A 2 -0.65 1.89 -15.53
CA TRP A 2 -0.87 2.03 -14.08
C TRP A 2 -1.15 3.47 -13.69
N ILE A 3 -2.06 3.70 -12.73
CA ILE A 3 -2.29 4.98 -12.06
C ILE A 3 -2.38 4.78 -10.56
N VAL A 4 -2.19 5.84 -9.79
CA VAL A 4 -2.39 5.85 -8.34
C VAL A 4 -3.48 6.85 -8.00
N ALA A 5 -4.46 6.40 -7.24
CA ALA A 5 -5.59 7.22 -6.80
C ALA A 5 -5.60 7.33 -5.27
N LYS A 6 -5.80 8.53 -4.75
CA LYS A 6 -6.13 8.75 -3.35
C LYS A 6 -7.63 8.73 -3.17
N TYR A 7 -8.12 7.90 -2.26
CA TYR A 7 -9.55 7.77 -1.98
C TYR A 7 -9.92 8.35 -0.61
N LYS A 8 -11.19 8.71 -0.46
CA LYS A 8 -11.75 9.17 0.81
C LYS A 8 -11.79 8.00 1.81
N PRO A 9 -11.42 8.23 3.09
CA PRO A 9 -11.52 7.19 4.11
C PRO A 9 -12.90 6.53 4.11
N LYS A 10 -12.94 5.19 4.19
CA LYS A 10 -14.15 4.35 4.18
C LYS A 10 -14.92 4.28 2.84
N GLU A 11 -14.52 5.04 1.80
CA GLU A 11 -15.20 5.05 0.49
C GLU A 11 -14.45 4.23 -0.58
N LEU A 12 -13.57 3.30 -0.20
CA LEU A 12 -12.80 2.50 -1.15
C LEU A 12 -13.68 1.71 -2.13
N GLU A 13 -14.72 1.05 -1.63
CA GLU A 13 -15.60 0.23 -2.50
C GLU A 13 -16.48 1.11 -3.40
N ILE A 14 -16.86 2.30 -2.94
CA ILE A 14 -17.54 3.31 -3.76
C ILE A 14 -16.65 3.75 -4.90
N LEU A 15 -15.36 4.04 -4.62
CA LEU A 15 -14.39 4.40 -5.65
C LEU A 15 -14.22 3.29 -6.68
N LYS A 16 -14.02 2.04 -6.23
CA LYS A 16 -13.85 0.89 -7.14
C LYS A 16 -15.06 0.73 -8.07
N LYS A 17 -16.28 0.83 -7.52
CA LYS A 17 -17.51 0.76 -8.32
C LYS A 17 -17.57 1.89 -9.34
N SER A 18 -17.30 3.14 -8.93
CA SER A 18 -17.28 4.30 -9.83
C SER A 18 -16.24 4.14 -10.96
N PHE A 19 -15.06 3.60 -10.66
CA PHE A 19 -14.04 3.32 -11.68
C PHE A 19 -14.52 2.27 -12.68
N CYS A 20 -15.16 1.19 -12.21
CA CYS A 20 -15.72 0.17 -13.11
C CYS A 20 -16.79 0.77 -14.05
N GLU A 21 -17.66 1.65 -13.53
CA GLU A 21 -18.71 2.32 -14.31
C GLU A 21 -18.09 3.23 -15.39
N VAL A 22 -17.14 4.09 -15.03
CA VAL A 22 -16.48 5.01 -15.98
C VAL A 22 -15.70 4.27 -17.06
N LEU A 23 -15.05 3.17 -16.70
CA LEU A 23 -14.21 2.40 -17.63
C LEU A 23 -15.00 1.39 -18.46
N GLY A 24 -16.24 1.08 -18.07
CA GLY A 24 -17.04 0.02 -18.70
C GLY A 24 -16.42 -1.37 -18.52
N GLY A 25 -15.68 -1.59 -17.45
CA GLY A 25 -15.01 -2.84 -17.13
C GLY A 25 -14.25 -2.75 -15.81
N LYS A 26 -13.83 -3.90 -15.27
CA LYS A 26 -13.14 -3.96 -13.98
C LYS A 26 -11.63 -3.76 -14.18
N PRO A 27 -11.04 -2.66 -13.68
CA PRO A 27 -9.58 -2.52 -13.66
C PRO A 27 -8.96 -3.48 -12.64
N GLU A 28 -7.67 -3.78 -12.81
CA GLU A 28 -6.89 -4.42 -11.76
C GLU A 28 -6.67 -3.42 -10.64
N PHE A 29 -7.11 -3.75 -9.43
CA PHE A 29 -6.89 -2.96 -8.22
C PHE A 29 -5.85 -3.62 -7.35
N TYR A 30 -4.89 -2.85 -6.87
CA TYR A 30 -3.86 -3.32 -5.96
C TYR A 30 -3.67 -2.39 -4.77
N ILE A 31 -3.71 -2.96 -3.58
CA ILE A 31 -3.44 -2.27 -2.31
C ILE A 31 -2.54 -3.18 -1.49
N PRO A 32 -1.25 -2.85 -1.33
CA PRO A 32 -0.36 -3.64 -0.49
C PRO A 32 -0.80 -3.56 0.99
N LYS A 33 -0.92 -4.72 1.62
CA LYS A 33 -1.45 -4.87 2.99
C LYS A 33 -0.46 -5.58 3.87
N ILE A 34 -0.48 -5.26 5.15
CA ILE A 34 0.22 -5.99 6.20
C ILE A 34 -0.75 -6.57 7.21
N LYS A 35 -0.33 -7.67 7.80
CA LYS A 35 -0.99 -8.29 8.94
C LYS A 35 -0.10 -8.06 10.15
N GLN A 36 -0.63 -7.40 11.18
CA GLN A 36 0.05 -7.18 12.46
C GLN A 36 -0.68 -7.93 13.56
N GLU A 37 0.07 -8.67 14.34
CA GLU A 37 -0.45 -9.36 15.52
C GLU A 37 0.06 -8.64 16.77
N TYR A 38 -0.82 -8.44 17.74
CA TYR A 38 -0.50 -7.80 19.00
C TYR A 38 -1.36 -8.37 20.11
N TYR A 39 -0.81 -8.38 21.33
CA TYR A 39 -1.55 -8.79 22.52
C TYR A 39 -2.31 -7.61 23.12
N LYS A 40 -3.60 -7.80 23.37
CA LYS A 40 -4.44 -6.86 24.11
C LYS A 40 -5.30 -7.66 25.09
N ASN A 41 -5.16 -7.35 26.39
CA ASN A 41 -5.85 -8.07 27.48
C ASN A 41 -5.58 -9.59 27.43
N ASN A 42 -4.33 -9.99 27.29
CA ASN A 42 -3.87 -11.39 27.15
C ASN A 42 -4.49 -12.17 25.98
N LYS A 43 -5.10 -11.49 25.03
CA LYS A 43 -5.64 -12.09 23.81
C LYS A 43 -4.86 -11.61 22.59
N LEU A 44 -4.45 -12.56 21.74
CA LEU A 44 -3.83 -12.23 20.46
C LEU A 44 -4.87 -11.59 19.55
N LYS A 45 -4.58 -10.38 19.09
CA LYS A 45 -5.41 -9.64 18.12
C LYS A 45 -4.63 -9.41 16.84
N THR A 46 -5.32 -9.50 15.74
CA THR A 46 -4.76 -9.24 14.41
C THR A 46 -5.37 -7.98 13.83
N ILE A 47 -4.53 -7.07 13.35
CA ILE A 47 -4.96 -5.92 12.55
C ILE A 47 -4.43 -6.07 11.13
N LYS A 48 -5.32 -5.82 10.16
CA LYS A 48 -4.98 -5.71 8.74
C LYS A 48 -4.87 -4.24 8.38
N LYS A 49 -3.74 -3.81 7.83
CA LYS A 49 -3.50 -2.42 7.46
C LYS A 49 -3.03 -2.30 6.01
N ASN A 50 -3.48 -1.24 5.34
CA ASN A 50 -2.94 -0.83 4.04
C ASN A 50 -1.68 -0.02 4.29
N ILE A 51 -0.53 -0.40 3.72
CA ILE A 51 0.72 0.34 3.90
C ILE A 51 0.70 1.70 3.19
N LEU A 52 -0.07 1.84 2.12
CA LEU A 52 -0.24 3.09 1.39
C LEU A 52 -1.40 3.96 1.94
N THR A 53 -1.86 3.69 3.16
CA THR A 53 -2.98 4.41 3.80
C THR A 53 -4.22 4.44 2.90
N ASN A 54 -4.58 5.60 2.35
CA ASN A 54 -5.77 5.78 1.51
C ASN A 54 -5.42 5.87 0.01
N TYR A 55 -4.36 5.18 -0.43
CA TYR A 55 -4.01 5.09 -1.84
C TYR A 55 -4.30 3.69 -2.38
N ILE A 56 -4.73 3.65 -3.64
CA ILE A 56 -4.96 2.44 -4.42
C ILE A 56 -4.21 2.56 -5.74
N ILE A 57 -3.57 1.48 -6.15
CA ILE A 57 -2.91 1.37 -7.44
C ILE A 57 -3.86 0.65 -8.39
N CYS A 58 -4.06 1.20 -9.57
CA CYS A 58 -5.02 0.68 -10.54
C CYS A 58 -4.35 0.49 -11.90
N LYS A 59 -4.68 -0.60 -12.62
CA LYS A 59 -4.21 -0.85 -13.99
C LYS A 59 -5.37 -1.05 -14.92
N HIS A 60 -5.34 -0.33 -16.04
CA HIS A 60 -6.29 -0.50 -17.15
C HIS A 60 -5.74 0.11 -18.44
N ASP A 61 -6.15 -0.43 -19.60
CA ASP A 61 -5.63 0.06 -20.87
C ASP A 61 -6.19 1.44 -21.23
N LYS A 62 -7.43 1.73 -20.88
CA LYS A 62 -8.07 3.04 -21.11
C LYS A 62 -7.42 4.19 -20.36
N PHE A 63 -6.52 3.96 -19.41
CA PHE A 63 -5.75 5.02 -18.76
C PHE A 63 -4.73 5.69 -19.68
N LYS A 64 -4.46 5.12 -20.86
CA LYS A 64 -3.65 5.76 -21.90
C LYS A 64 -4.37 6.94 -22.56
N ASP A 65 -5.70 6.97 -22.49
CA ASP A 65 -6.52 8.04 -23.04
C ASP A 65 -6.86 9.08 -21.95
N SER A 66 -6.42 10.32 -22.19
CA SER A 66 -6.66 11.44 -21.27
C SER A 66 -8.14 11.72 -21.01
N LYS A 67 -9.03 11.40 -21.98
CA LYS A 67 -10.49 11.56 -21.81
C LYS A 67 -11.01 10.70 -20.65
N PHE A 68 -10.52 9.46 -20.51
CA PHE A 68 -10.90 8.60 -19.40
C PHE A 68 -10.32 9.08 -18.08
N LEU A 69 -9.06 9.56 -18.06
CA LEU A 69 -8.45 10.13 -16.85
C LEU A 69 -9.23 11.35 -16.37
N ASN A 70 -9.67 12.22 -17.29
CA ASN A 70 -10.50 13.39 -16.96
C ASN A 70 -11.87 12.98 -16.39
N LYS A 71 -12.52 11.95 -16.98
CA LYS A 71 -13.77 11.43 -16.44
C LYS A 71 -13.60 10.83 -15.03
N LEU A 72 -12.48 10.14 -14.79
CA LEU A 72 -12.18 9.56 -13.48
C LEU A 72 -12.01 10.61 -12.38
N ASN A 73 -11.56 11.82 -12.70
CA ASN A 73 -11.44 12.91 -11.71
C ASN A 73 -12.78 13.25 -11.01
N ASN A 74 -13.90 12.94 -11.63
CA ASN A 74 -15.24 13.13 -11.08
C ASN A 74 -15.80 11.87 -10.40
N SER A 75 -14.98 10.81 -10.21
CA SER A 75 -15.43 9.56 -9.60
C SER A 75 -15.79 9.73 -8.13
N ARG A 76 -16.89 9.11 -7.72
CA ARG A 76 -17.30 9.08 -6.32
C ARG A 76 -16.24 8.36 -5.48
N GLY A 77 -15.96 8.88 -4.31
CA GLY A 77 -14.93 8.32 -3.42
C GLY A 77 -13.50 8.72 -3.76
N LEU A 78 -13.25 9.36 -4.90
CA LEU A 78 -11.94 9.88 -5.27
C LEU A 78 -11.65 11.20 -4.54
N VAL A 79 -10.40 11.35 -4.07
CA VAL A 79 -9.85 12.65 -3.64
C VAL A 79 -9.08 13.29 -4.81
N TYR A 80 -8.13 12.53 -5.38
CA TYR A 80 -7.39 12.92 -6.60
C TYR A 80 -6.66 11.72 -7.21
N LEU A 81 -6.32 11.85 -8.48
CA LEU A 81 -5.33 10.99 -9.15
C LEU A 81 -3.93 11.58 -8.90
N LEU A 82 -2.98 10.73 -8.51
CA LEU A 82 -1.62 11.20 -8.24
C LEU A 82 -0.96 11.66 -9.54
N LYS A 83 -0.61 12.96 -9.58
CA LYS A 83 0.13 13.55 -10.69
C LYS A 83 1.43 12.77 -10.91
N ASN A 84 1.85 12.64 -12.17
CA ASN A 84 3.04 11.90 -12.59
C ASN A 84 3.00 10.37 -12.39
N SER A 85 1.89 9.77 -11.90
CA SER A 85 1.77 8.31 -11.89
C SER A 85 1.85 7.73 -13.31
N THR A 86 1.35 8.46 -14.31
CA THR A 86 1.42 8.10 -15.73
C THR A 86 2.84 8.13 -16.30
N LEU A 87 3.72 8.96 -15.75
CA LEU A 87 5.11 9.11 -16.21
C LEU A 87 6.05 8.04 -15.64
N ASN A 88 5.68 7.45 -14.50
CA ASN A 88 6.53 6.51 -13.75
C ASN A 88 6.08 5.05 -13.88
N GLN A 89 5.67 4.62 -15.08
CA GLN A 89 5.08 3.30 -15.31
C GLN A 89 6.01 2.14 -14.92
N LYS A 90 7.29 2.21 -15.30
CA LYS A 90 8.28 1.17 -14.95
C LYS A 90 8.44 1.03 -13.43
N ASN A 91 8.50 2.14 -12.71
CA ASN A 91 8.66 2.15 -11.26
C ASN A 91 7.41 1.60 -10.55
N LEU A 92 6.20 1.97 -11.03
CA LEU A 92 4.95 1.43 -10.51
C LEU A 92 4.83 -0.08 -10.74
N GLU A 93 5.15 -0.53 -11.94
CA GLU A 93 5.12 -1.95 -12.27
C GLU A 93 6.13 -2.75 -11.44
N SER A 94 7.36 -2.24 -11.32
CA SER A 94 8.41 -2.86 -10.50
C SER A 94 7.99 -2.91 -9.02
N PHE A 95 7.40 -1.82 -8.49
CA PHE A 95 6.90 -1.78 -7.13
C PHE A 95 5.79 -2.81 -6.89
N VAL A 96 4.79 -2.89 -7.79
CA VAL A 96 3.70 -3.86 -7.66
C VAL A 96 4.23 -5.30 -7.74
N LYS A 97 5.14 -5.58 -8.68
CA LYS A 97 5.80 -6.89 -8.80
C LYS A 97 6.58 -7.25 -7.53
N PHE A 98 7.36 -6.30 -7.01
CA PHE A 98 8.13 -6.49 -5.78
C PHE A 98 7.22 -6.77 -4.58
N CYS A 99 6.14 -6.02 -4.42
CA CYS A 99 5.17 -6.30 -3.36
C CYS A 99 4.58 -7.70 -3.51
N LYS A 100 4.05 -8.03 -4.68
CA LYS A 100 3.40 -9.33 -4.95
C LYS A 100 4.34 -10.52 -4.74
N SER A 101 5.63 -10.39 -5.04
CA SER A 101 6.61 -11.46 -4.81
C SER A 101 6.95 -11.70 -3.34
N HIS A 102 6.55 -10.79 -2.45
CA HIS A 102 6.79 -10.87 -1.00
C HIS A 102 5.48 -10.95 -0.20
N GLU A 103 4.37 -11.23 -0.86
CA GLU A 103 3.10 -11.54 -0.21
C GLU A 103 3.03 -13.02 0.20
N ASP A 104 2.37 -13.26 1.34
CA ASP A 104 2.00 -14.61 1.75
C ASP A 104 0.81 -15.15 0.92
N SER A 105 0.41 -16.39 1.16
CA SER A 105 -0.73 -17.03 0.48
C SER A 105 -2.07 -16.28 0.67
N CYS A 106 -2.15 -15.39 1.66
CA CYS A 106 -3.33 -14.57 1.94
C CYS A 106 -3.25 -13.16 1.34
N GLY A 107 -2.16 -12.81 0.62
CA GLY A 107 -1.94 -11.51 0.01
C GLY A 107 -1.51 -10.42 1.00
N PHE A 108 -0.81 -10.78 2.08
CA PHE A 108 -0.20 -9.84 3.01
C PHE A 108 1.32 -9.84 2.87
N LEU A 109 1.90 -8.64 2.86
CA LEU A 109 3.34 -8.46 2.84
C LEU A 109 3.98 -9.08 4.08
N THR A 110 5.03 -9.86 3.86
CA THR A 110 5.80 -10.55 4.90
C THR A 110 6.89 -9.65 5.49
N GLN A 111 7.48 -10.05 6.61
CA GLN A 111 8.62 -9.35 7.21
C GLN A 111 9.81 -9.24 6.25
N THR A 112 9.99 -10.22 5.39
CA THR A 112 11.04 -10.23 4.36
C THR A 112 10.93 -9.02 3.42
N PHE A 113 9.72 -8.57 3.08
CA PHE A 113 9.49 -7.37 2.29
C PHE A 113 10.19 -6.15 2.91
N PHE A 114 9.99 -5.91 4.21
CA PHE A 114 10.56 -4.75 4.91
C PHE A 114 12.07 -4.82 4.98
N ASN A 115 12.63 -5.99 5.26
CA ASN A 115 14.07 -6.20 5.34
C ASN A 115 14.78 -5.92 3.99
N ILE A 116 14.15 -6.34 2.88
CA ILE A 116 14.68 -6.12 1.54
C ILE A 116 14.44 -4.67 1.10
N ALA A 117 13.27 -4.10 1.36
CA ALA A 117 12.95 -2.72 1.00
C ALA A 117 13.93 -1.73 1.65
N GLU A 118 14.39 -1.96 2.86
CA GLU A 118 15.41 -1.15 3.53
C GLU A 118 16.76 -1.21 2.80
N ARG A 119 17.15 -2.39 2.33
CA ARG A 119 18.43 -2.58 1.57
C ARG A 119 18.34 -2.06 0.14
N THR A 120 17.16 -2.03 -0.46
CA THR A 120 16.94 -1.68 -1.88
C THR A 120 16.62 -0.19 -2.08
N LYS A 121 16.72 0.63 -1.05
CA LYS A 121 16.51 2.10 -1.13
C LYS A 121 17.22 2.75 -2.33
N ALA A 122 18.37 2.22 -2.72
CA ALA A 122 19.16 2.73 -3.83
C ALA A 122 18.56 2.51 -5.23
N GLN A 123 17.71 1.50 -5.42
CA GLN A 123 17.17 1.15 -6.74
C GLN A 123 15.87 1.87 -7.13
N PHE A 124 15.17 2.45 -6.15
CA PHE A 124 13.91 3.17 -6.37
C PHE A 124 14.08 4.70 -6.32
N ILE A 125 15.30 5.22 -6.51
CA ILE A 125 15.68 6.62 -6.24
C ILE A 125 15.20 7.62 -7.30
N SER A 126 14.22 7.35 -8.13
CA SER A 126 13.76 8.37 -9.08
C SER A 126 12.23 8.56 -9.11
N GLY A 127 11.80 9.68 -8.55
CA GLY A 127 10.47 10.22 -8.73
C GLY A 127 9.68 10.47 -7.43
N PRO A 128 8.70 11.38 -7.45
CA PRO A 128 7.93 11.79 -6.26
C PRO A 128 7.13 10.66 -5.62
N LEU A 129 6.76 9.63 -6.39
CA LEU A 129 6.08 8.43 -5.90
C LEU A 129 7.00 7.54 -5.05
N THR A 130 8.25 7.45 -5.42
CA THR A 130 9.27 6.67 -4.73
C THR A 130 9.51 7.21 -3.34
N GLN A 131 9.70 8.53 -3.21
CA GLN A 131 9.89 9.19 -1.92
C GLN A 131 8.68 8.97 -0.98
N MET A 132 7.47 9.06 -1.52
CA MET A 132 6.23 8.84 -0.75
C MET A 132 6.12 7.39 -0.27
N ILE A 133 6.39 6.43 -1.12
CA ILE A 133 6.36 5.00 -0.78
C ILE A 133 7.41 4.68 0.28
N PHE A 134 8.63 5.19 0.15
CA PHE A 134 9.69 4.98 1.15
C PHE A 134 9.39 5.64 2.48
N ASN A 135 8.86 6.85 2.51
CA ASN A 135 8.48 7.52 3.74
C ASN A 135 7.38 6.73 4.49
N ILE A 136 6.43 6.15 3.76
CA ILE A 136 5.37 5.33 4.34
C ILE A 136 5.96 4.02 4.90
N ILE A 137 6.78 3.32 4.12
CA ILE A 137 7.43 2.07 4.54
C ILE A 137 8.30 2.32 5.78
N HIS A 138 9.13 3.36 5.76
CA HIS A 138 10.02 3.69 6.89
C HIS A 138 9.25 4.05 8.17
N ASN A 139 8.13 4.78 8.06
CA ASN A 139 7.30 5.12 9.21
C ASN A 139 6.59 3.89 9.80
N GLU A 140 6.10 2.98 8.97
CA GLU A 140 5.48 1.73 9.44
C GLU A 140 6.53 0.77 10.03
N GLU A 141 7.72 0.72 9.48
CA GLU A 141 8.83 -0.07 9.99
C GLU A 141 9.30 0.41 11.38
N LYS A 142 9.42 1.72 11.58
CA LYS A 142 9.72 2.29 12.92
C LYS A 142 8.68 1.88 13.95
N LYS A 143 7.39 1.91 13.58
CA LYS A 143 6.31 1.47 14.46
C LYS A 143 6.41 -0.03 14.77
N LEU A 144 6.79 -0.85 13.79
CA LEU A 144 6.97 -2.28 13.98
C LEU A 144 8.15 -2.57 14.91
N LYS A 145 9.29 -1.91 14.75
CA LYS A 145 10.46 -2.04 15.63
C LYS A 145 10.16 -1.63 17.08
N VAL A 146 9.39 -0.54 17.27
CA VAL A 146 8.97 -0.11 18.60
C VAL A 146 8.04 -1.14 19.25
N LEU A 147 7.11 -1.72 18.51
CA LEU A 147 6.22 -2.76 19.01
C LEU A 147 6.98 -4.04 19.39
N LEU A 148 7.92 -4.47 18.56
CA LEU A 148 8.76 -5.64 18.84
C LEU A 148 9.67 -5.42 20.06
N ASN A 149 10.26 -4.23 20.21
CA ASN A 149 11.07 -3.89 21.39
C ASN A 149 10.23 -3.86 22.69
N ASN A 150 9.00 -3.38 22.62
CA ASN A 150 8.09 -3.41 23.76
C ASN A 150 7.67 -4.84 24.15
N ILE A 151 7.51 -5.74 23.19
CA ILE A 151 7.22 -7.15 23.44
C ILE A 151 8.43 -7.84 24.10
N ASN A 152 9.64 -7.57 23.64
CA ASN A 152 10.87 -8.12 24.23
C ASN A 152 11.09 -7.64 25.68
N VAL A 153 10.74 -6.41 26.00
CA VAL A 153 10.82 -5.87 27.37
C VAL A 153 9.80 -6.54 28.30
N THR A 154 8.64 -6.93 27.77
CA THR A 154 7.60 -7.62 28.57
C THR A 154 7.99 -9.07 28.88
N ILE A 155 8.69 -9.76 27.97
CA ILE A 155 9.18 -11.13 28.18
C ILE A 155 10.34 -11.17 29.19
N SER A 156 11.23 -10.16 29.19
CA SER A 156 12.34 -10.09 30.14
C SER A 156 11.94 -9.72 31.57
N LYS A 157 10.79 -9.10 31.78
CA LYS A 157 10.23 -8.81 33.13
C LYS A 157 9.47 -9.98 33.77
N GLY A 158 9.24 -11.07 33.02
CA GLY A 158 8.54 -12.25 33.53
C GLY A 158 9.44 -13.36 34.09
N LYS A 159 10.75 -13.10 34.28
CA LYS A 159 11.67 -14.01 34.97
C LYS A 159 12.37 -13.29 36.11
N SER A 160 11.65 -13.08 37.18
CA SER A 160 12.18 -12.86 38.51
C SER A 160 11.14 -13.34 39.51
N ASN A 161 11.14 -14.65 39.74
CA ASN A 161 11.09 -15.41 40.98
C ASN A 161 10.86 -16.87 40.65
#